data_226424af1a2d94ad4f0b8570c0698e59
#
_entry.id   226424af1a2d94ad4f0b8570c0698e59
#
_cell.length_a   1.000
_cell.length_b   1.000
_cell.length_c   1.000
_cell.angle_alpha   90.00
_cell.angle_beta   90.00
_cell.angle_gamma   90.00
#
_symmetry.space_group_name_H-M   'P 1'
#
loop_
_entity.id
_entity.type
_entity.pdbx_description
1 polymer ?
#
loop_
_entity_poly.entity_id
_entity_poly.type
_entity_poly.pdbx_seq_one_letter_code
_entity_poly.pdbx_strand_id
1 'polypeptide(L)'
;MVRSDVHLVRHHTFTGSSMSSRSLAPIIGIMVVVLLTGGSAFGQFLVQPMKMEMSLPPGRRAWPEIIIENTSDAARQVDLRIVDISQDPNGIWVPIEPDAKVTEDGSGARWVWAGSEDNKIRLDISKMQSCQGWLHVDSDSVQIGPYGRLTVRVRVDVPPGKRGYYSAAILASSLLAPGGSGFSTAVVLEFLIPVIIEVQGRPEPSNIKLTDVGLQFRHRTVDKPPATLVSVDIENLGGTYSRLTAMARVWSQLGGHWRLITEKEYPETGILPGINLHLLADVERPLPSGQYKVEALLYVDGRRSPLFSKEFAFEGDQRISILHGDAAIDLDPREVLIEAIPGATRSGRIAVFNGSEEKVDVEVEVSLPEHMVNAVYGNLRGPDFDCSDWVKVSPQRFTLHGKRRQNLGILCSMPKTGLLHPNFYATLTMRTRWPDGQTAGTTKARLCVVNKKGQGNPRIMNQQLTLSESSPNHYLVTARFSNIGDTHVLPDCRAVLSIVDDVANTPRARFLLSSEKRRGIMLPLEKRNFTGVLDVSRVPPGMYRLTVILTGENGESAQGQTAVRVVETTERKVVEVMNVEEVGGATTVEL
;
A
#
# COMPACT_ATOMS: atom_id res chain seq x y z
N MET A 1 -5.79 2.17 10.21
CA MET A 1 -5.58 3.60 10.03
C MET A 1 -4.46 3.75 9.01
N VAL A 2 -4.83 3.69 7.73
CA VAL A 2 -3.88 3.78 6.62
C VAL A 2 -3.51 5.24 6.49
N ARG A 3 -2.26 5.59 6.78
CA ARG A 3 -1.73 6.89 6.38
C ARG A 3 -1.47 6.82 4.87
N SER A 4 -2.30 7.52 4.14
CA SER A 4 -2.00 7.89 2.76
C SER A 4 -0.79 8.83 2.78
N ASP A 5 0.20 8.56 1.94
CA ASP A 5 1.37 9.41 1.70
C ASP A 5 0.97 10.71 0.97
N VAL A 6 0.08 11.46 1.59
CA VAL A 6 -0.27 12.81 1.16
C VAL A 6 0.29 13.72 2.25
N HIS A 7 1.43 14.33 2.01
CA HIS A 7 2.01 15.11 3.08
C HIS A 7 2.90 16.22 2.61
N LEU A 8 2.62 17.25 2.93
CA LEU A 8 3.20 18.40 3.58
C LEU A 8 2.28 19.60 3.37
N VAL A 9 1.39 19.80 4.33
CA VAL A 9 0.73 21.11 4.46
C VAL A 9 1.73 22.00 5.18
N ARG A 10 2.44 22.85 4.46
CA ARG A 10 3.25 23.91 5.08
C ARG A 10 2.33 25.07 5.47
N HIS A 11 2.19 25.29 6.76
CA HIS A 11 1.58 26.50 7.30
C HIS A 11 2.66 27.59 7.43
N HIS A 12 2.62 28.61 6.56
CA HIS A 12 3.38 29.83 6.76
C HIS A 12 2.50 30.86 7.46
N THR A 13 2.74 31.11 8.75
CA THR A 13 2.15 32.22 9.49
C THR A 13 3.03 33.44 9.32
N PHE A 14 2.55 34.45 8.61
CA PHE A 14 3.13 35.81 8.64
C PHE A 14 2.60 36.55 9.85
N THR A 15 3.43 36.80 10.86
CA THR A 15 3.15 37.67 11.97
C THR A 15 3.46 39.11 11.58
N GLY A 16 2.42 39.90 11.31
CA GLY A 16 2.50 41.35 11.25
C GLY A 16 2.20 41.94 12.64
N SER A 17 3.14 42.68 13.15
CA SER A 17 3.12 43.30 14.47
C SER A 17 2.17 44.50 14.61
N SER A 18 1.63 44.62 15.80
CA SER A 18 1.37 45.81 16.64
C SER A 18 -0.07 46.32 16.77
N MET A 19 -0.42 46.45 17.99
CA MET A 19 -1.07 47.50 18.79
C MET A 19 -2.40 47.18 19.47
N SER A 20 -2.24 47.06 20.78
CA SER A 20 -2.95 47.65 21.91
C SER A 20 -4.44 47.39 22.17
N SER A 21 -4.61 46.76 23.32
CA SER A 21 -5.47 47.09 24.48
C SER A 21 -7.00 47.03 24.42
N ARG A 22 -7.49 46.24 25.42
CA ARG A 22 -8.73 46.36 26.19
C ARG A 22 -10.05 45.91 25.60
N SER A 23 -10.52 44.77 26.03
CA SER A 23 -11.65 44.60 26.97
C SER A 23 -12.11 43.11 27.01
N LEU A 24 -12.24 42.64 28.22
CA LEU A 24 -12.79 41.29 28.55
C LEU A 24 -14.33 41.34 28.51
N ALA A 25 -14.91 40.29 27.97
CA ALA A 25 -16.21 39.63 28.19
C ALA A 25 -17.20 39.71 27.01
N PRO A 26 -18.06 38.67 26.74
CA PRO A 26 -17.99 37.24 27.00
C PRO A 26 -18.04 36.39 25.70
N ILE A 27 -17.14 35.47 25.55
CA ILE A 27 -17.08 34.53 24.41
C ILE A 27 -17.70 33.20 24.86
N ILE A 28 -19.02 33.08 24.85
CA ILE A 28 -19.72 31.75 24.96
C ILE A 28 -20.83 31.56 23.92
N GLY A 29 -20.99 32.49 22.98
CA GLY A 29 -22.10 32.44 22.00
C GLY A 29 -21.76 32.13 20.56
N ILE A 30 -20.47 31.98 20.17
CA ILE A 30 -20.07 31.90 18.74
C ILE A 30 -19.52 30.52 18.31
N MET A 31 -19.39 29.57 19.22
CA MET A 31 -18.76 28.27 18.88
C MET A 31 -19.69 27.24 18.26
N VAL A 32 -20.96 27.49 18.05
CA VAL A 32 -21.95 26.52 17.53
C VAL A 32 -22.36 26.79 16.07
N VAL A 33 -22.05 27.98 15.50
CA VAL A 33 -22.49 28.35 14.14
C VAL A 33 -21.41 28.10 13.06
N VAL A 34 -20.15 27.90 13.44
CA VAL A 34 -19.05 27.65 12.45
C VAL A 34 -18.98 26.19 11.97
N LEU A 35 -19.75 25.28 12.56
CA LEU A 35 -19.75 23.84 12.20
C LEU A 35 -20.71 23.46 11.05
N LEU A 36 -21.40 24.40 10.43
CA LEU A 36 -22.39 24.11 9.36
C LEU A 36 -22.07 24.68 7.98
N THR A 37 -20.91 25.35 7.81
CA THR A 37 -20.45 25.79 6.48
C THR A 37 -19.05 25.30 6.16
N GLY A 38 -18.62 24.20 6.75
CA GLY A 38 -17.40 23.50 6.39
C GLY A 38 -17.56 22.85 5.02
N GLY A 39 -17.44 23.63 3.95
CA GLY A 39 -17.14 23.11 2.62
C GLY A 39 -15.90 22.23 2.75
N SER A 40 -16.03 20.97 2.37
CA SER A 40 -14.98 19.96 2.39
C SER A 40 -13.75 20.52 1.67
N ALA A 41 -12.72 20.89 2.42
CA ALA A 41 -11.40 21.22 1.88
C ALA A 41 -10.72 19.89 1.48
N PHE A 42 -11.34 19.15 0.56
CA PHE A 42 -10.69 18.03 -0.12
C PHE A 42 -9.69 18.61 -1.11
N GLY A 43 -8.58 17.90 -1.29
CA GLY A 43 -7.48 18.32 -2.15
C GLY A 43 -8.01 18.84 -3.48
N GLN A 44 -7.72 20.12 -3.76
CA GLN A 44 -8.28 20.84 -4.91
C GLN A 44 -7.56 20.53 -6.22
N PHE A 45 -6.53 19.69 -6.19
CA PHE A 45 -5.95 19.08 -7.38
C PHE A 45 -5.40 17.68 -7.10
N LEU A 46 -5.31 16.87 -8.13
CA LEU A 46 -4.77 15.51 -8.08
C LEU A 46 -3.61 15.41 -9.06
N VAL A 47 -2.62 14.57 -8.73
CA VAL A 47 -1.45 14.32 -9.56
C VAL A 47 -1.29 12.83 -9.78
N GLN A 48 -0.98 12.43 -11.03
CA GLN A 48 -0.75 11.04 -11.43
C GLN A 48 0.41 10.94 -12.43
N PRO A 49 1.28 9.92 -12.30
CA PRO A 49 1.38 8.96 -11.20
C PRO A 49 1.94 9.60 -9.93
N MET A 50 1.68 9.02 -8.77
CA MET A 50 2.25 9.48 -7.49
C MET A 50 3.72 9.06 -7.29
N LYS A 51 4.25 8.26 -8.18
CA LYS A 51 5.66 7.82 -8.22
C LYS A 51 6.00 7.34 -9.62
N MET A 52 7.18 7.66 -10.12
CA MET A 52 7.71 7.18 -11.39
C MET A 52 8.91 6.27 -11.14
N GLU A 53 8.82 5.04 -11.60
CA GLU A 53 9.93 4.09 -11.60
C GLU A 53 10.18 3.64 -13.04
N MET A 54 11.41 3.76 -13.51
CA MET A 54 11.77 3.40 -14.87
C MET A 54 13.14 2.76 -14.94
N SER A 55 13.31 1.83 -15.89
CA SER A 55 14.60 1.19 -16.20
C SER A 55 15.00 1.61 -17.60
N LEU A 56 16.12 2.33 -17.72
CA LEU A 56 16.58 2.95 -18.95
C LEU A 56 18.03 2.60 -19.27
N PRO A 57 18.39 2.32 -20.54
CA PRO A 57 19.78 2.18 -20.93
C PRO A 57 20.57 3.49 -20.75
N PRO A 58 21.90 3.43 -20.47
CA PRO A 58 22.74 4.62 -20.42
C PRO A 58 22.74 5.36 -21.76
N GLY A 59 22.74 6.69 -21.73
CA GLY A 59 22.69 7.57 -22.91
C GLY A 59 21.30 7.65 -23.58
N ARG A 60 20.24 7.06 -23.02
CA ARG A 60 18.89 7.10 -23.57
C ARG A 60 18.06 8.22 -22.97
N ARG A 61 17.03 8.60 -23.74
CA ARG A 61 16.02 9.58 -23.35
C ARG A 61 14.67 8.90 -23.17
N ALA A 62 13.88 9.42 -22.23
CA ALA A 62 12.48 9.03 -22.03
C ALA A 62 11.61 10.28 -21.79
N TRP A 63 10.32 10.16 -22.05
CA TRP A 63 9.33 11.22 -21.88
C TRP A 63 8.09 10.72 -21.09
N PRO A 64 8.27 10.36 -19.81
CA PRO A 64 7.13 10.05 -18.99
C PRO A 64 6.21 11.26 -18.84
N GLU A 65 4.95 11.00 -18.54
CA GLU A 65 3.92 12.03 -18.41
C GLU A 65 3.38 12.08 -16.98
N ILE A 66 3.14 13.31 -16.51
CA ILE A 66 2.40 13.59 -15.27
C ILE A 66 1.08 14.20 -15.66
N ILE A 67 0.01 13.70 -15.08
CA ILE A 67 -1.33 14.24 -15.25
C ILE A 67 -1.67 15.02 -13.99
N ILE A 68 -2.02 16.28 -14.16
CA ILE A 68 -2.48 17.15 -13.08
C ILE A 68 -3.94 17.50 -13.36
N GLU A 69 -4.82 17.23 -12.41
CA GLU A 69 -6.24 17.48 -12.52
C GLU A 69 -6.69 18.47 -11.43
N ASN A 70 -7.28 19.57 -11.86
CA ASN A 70 -7.90 20.54 -10.96
C ASN A 70 -9.33 20.06 -10.64
N THR A 71 -9.60 19.75 -9.37
CA THR A 71 -10.91 19.28 -8.92
C THR A 71 -11.79 20.42 -8.36
N SER A 72 -11.35 21.67 -8.49
CA SER A 72 -12.07 22.84 -8.01
C SER A 72 -12.77 23.59 -9.15
N ASP A 73 -13.71 24.45 -8.78
CA ASP A 73 -14.48 25.33 -9.66
C ASP A 73 -13.71 26.60 -10.09
N ALA A 74 -12.49 26.80 -9.58
CA ALA A 74 -11.64 27.94 -9.92
C ALA A 74 -10.40 27.48 -10.69
N ALA A 75 -9.87 28.31 -11.57
CA ALA A 75 -8.60 28.06 -12.22
C ALA A 75 -7.46 28.03 -11.18
N ARG A 76 -6.49 27.13 -11.38
CA ARG A 76 -5.35 26.91 -10.47
C ARG A 76 -4.04 27.02 -11.22
N GLN A 77 -3.09 27.69 -10.59
CA GLN A 77 -1.70 27.66 -10.98
C GLN A 77 -1.01 26.55 -10.17
N VAL A 78 -0.24 25.72 -10.86
CA VAL A 78 0.59 24.68 -10.25
C VAL A 78 2.03 24.93 -10.66
N ASP A 79 2.90 25.13 -9.69
CA ASP A 79 4.33 25.31 -9.91
C ASP A 79 5.04 23.97 -9.78
N LEU A 80 5.97 23.69 -10.68
CA LEU A 80 6.69 22.43 -10.78
C LEU A 80 8.18 22.69 -10.54
N ARG A 81 8.76 21.99 -9.57
CA ARG A 81 10.19 22.07 -9.27
C ARG A 81 10.79 20.66 -9.21
N ILE A 82 12.02 20.51 -9.65
CA ILE A 82 12.79 19.28 -9.52
C ILE A 82 13.71 19.42 -8.32
N VAL A 83 13.62 18.47 -7.39
CA VAL A 83 14.38 18.47 -6.12
C VAL A 83 15.01 17.11 -5.88
N ASP A 84 16.08 17.08 -5.10
CA ASP A 84 16.62 15.83 -4.57
C ASP A 84 15.70 15.27 -3.49
N ILE A 85 15.76 13.95 -3.29
CA ILE A 85 14.94 13.27 -2.28
C ILE A 85 15.75 12.29 -1.47
N SER A 86 15.32 12.09 -0.23
CA SER A 86 15.69 10.99 0.63
C SER A 86 14.45 10.42 1.32
N GLN A 87 14.63 9.59 2.33
CA GLN A 87 13.54 9.00 3.11
C GLN A 87 13.78 9.21 4.60
N ASP A 88 12.69 9.46 5.33
CA ASP A 88 12.72 9.43 6.78
C ASP A 88 12.73 7.97 7.31
N PRO A 89 12.95 7.73 8.60
CA PRO A 89 12.90 6.39 9.18
C PRO A 89 11.55 5.66 9.01
N ASN A 90 10.45 6.39 8.78
CA ASN A 90 9.13 5.78 8.51
C ASN A 90 8.92 5.42 7.02
N GLY A 91 9.93 5.68 6.17
CA GLY A 91 9.85 5.45 4.73
C GLY A 91 9.13 6.55 3.96
N ILE A 92 8.85 7.70 4.60
CA ILE A 92 8.22 8.85 3.95
C ILE A 92 9.28 9.57 3.10
N TRP A 93 8.92 9.90 1.87
CA TRP A 93 9.78 10.66 0.98
C TRP A 93 9.93 12.10 1.46
N VAL A 94 11.17 12.57 1.55
CA VAL A 94 11.50 13.90 2.06
C VAL A 94 12.27 14.66 0.98
N PRO A 95 11.75 15.81 0.53
CA PRO A 95 12.49 16.66 -0.40
C PRO A 95 13.70 17.29 0.29
N ILE A 96 14.79 17.40 -0.46
CA ILE A 96 16.00 18.11 -0.05
C ILE A 96 16.02 19.43 -0.81
N GLU A 97 15.89 20.53 -0.10
CA GLU A 97 15.92 21.86 -0.73
C GLU A 97 17.32 22.15 -1.33
N PRO A 98 17.40 22.88 -2.46
CA PRO A 98 18.67 23.13 -3.13
C PRO A 98 19.70 23.92 -2.28
N ASP A 99 19.21 24.70 -1.31
CA ASP A 99 20.02 25.50 -0.38
C ASP A 99 20.30 24.80 0.95
N ALA A 100 19.87 23.54 1.10
CA ALA A 100 20.08 22.79 2.32
C ALA A 100 21.58 22.58 2.58
N LYS A 101 22.02 22.95 3.80
CA LYS A 101 23.42 22.79 4.20
C LYS A 101 23.77 21.31 4.33
N VAL A 102 24.68 20.85 3.49
CA VAL A 102 25.29 19.53 3.63
C VAL A 102 26.45 19.66 4.62
N THR A 103 26.47 18.80 5.63
CA THR A 103 27.56 18.66 6.59
C THR A 103 28.24 17.30 6.38
N GLU A 104 29.57 17.28 6.47
CA GLU A 104 30.36 16.05 6.40
C GLU A 104 30.97 15.79 7.78
N ASP A 105 30.87 14.59 8.31
CA ASP A 105 31.52 14.21 9.55
C ASP A 105 32.91 13.63 9.30
N GLY A 106 33.65 13.38 10.41
CA GLY A 106 35.01 12.86 10.34
C GLY A 106 35.13 11.44 9.75
N SER A 107 34.01 10.74 9.51
CA SER A 107 33.95 9.43 8.85
C SER A 107 33.72 9.54 7.34
N GLY A 108 33.49 10.75 6.80
CA GLY A 108 33.12 11.00 5.42
C GLY A 108 31.61 10.83 5.15
N ALA A 109 30.81 10.61 6.18
CA ALA A 109 29.36 10.57 6.04
C ALA A 109 28.79 11.98 5.79
N ARG A 110 27.89 12.09 4.81
CA ARG A 110 27.28 13.34 4.39
C ARG A 110 25.85 13.43 4.92
N TRP A 111 25.54 14.51 5.60
CA TRP A 111 24.26 14.73 6.25
C TRP A 111 23.60 16.01 5.79
N VAL A 112 22.27 15.99 5.74
CA VAL A 112 21.46 17.16 5.47
C VAL A 112 20.31 17.23 6.47
N TRP A 113 19.92 18.46 6.84
CA TRP A 113 18.70 18.70 7.58
C TRP A 113 17.58 19.01 6.60
N ALA A 114 16.52 18.19 6.61
CA ALA A 114 15.37 18.34 5.75
C ALA A 114 14.06 18.38 6.56
N GLY A 115 12.99 18.85 5.96
CA GLY A 115 11.69 19.01 6.60
C GLY A 115 11.37 20.45 6.93
N SER A 116 10.22 20.70 7.57
CA SER A 116 9.78 22.02 8.01
C SER A 116 10.58 22.53 9.22
N GLU A 117 10.52 23.84 9.50
CA GLU A 117 11.23 24.44 10.65
C GLU A 117 10.89 23.78 11.98
N ASP A 118 9.63 23.34 12.15
CA ASP A 118 9.15 22.69 13.36
C ASP A 118 9.45 21.17 13.43
N ASN A 119 9.89 20.57 12.32
CA ASN A 119 10.08 19.12 12.23
C ASN A 119 11.26 18.76 11.33
N LYS A 120 12.43 19.31 11.62
CA LYS A 120 13.67 19.01 10.90
C LYS A 120 14.17 17.64 11.29
N ILE A 121 14.45 16.83 10.27
CA ILE A 121 15.08 15.51 10.41
C ILE A 121 16.47 15.53 9.78
N ARG A 122 17.40 14.84 10.42
CA ARG A 122 18.75 14.65 9.88
C ARG A 122 18.78 13.40 9.00
N LEU A 123 19.11 13.58 7.74
CA LEU A 123 19.15 12.50 6.75
C LEU A 123 20.60 12.20 6.33
N ASP A 124 20.93 10.92 6.24
CA ASP A 124 22.17 10.46 5.63
C ASP A 124 21.99 10.45 4.10
N ILE A 125 22.83 11.22 3.41
CA ILE A 125 22.83 11.30 1.94
C ILE A 125 24.12 10.76 1.33
N SER A 126 24.94 10.04 2.10
CA SER A 126 26.26 9.56 1.68
C SER A 126 26.18 8.64 0.45
N LYS A 127 25.14 7.83 0.36
CA LYS A 127 24.90 6.89 -0.76
C LYS A 127 23.87 7.39 -1.78
N MET A 128 23.35 8.59 -1.59
CA MET A 128 22.38 9.18 -2.52
C MET A 128 23.03 9.43 -3.88
N GLN A 129 22.38 8.94 -4.93
CA GLN A 129 22.72 9.23 -6.32
C GLN A 129 21.58 10.05 -6.94
N SER A 130 21.86 11.33 -7.18
CA SER A 130 20.87 12.27 -7.73
C SER A 130 20.73 12.13 -9.24
N CYS A 131 19.46 12.12 -9.71
CA CYS A 131 19.12 12.33 -11.11
C CYS A 131 18.45 13.70 -11.37
N GLN A 132 18.52 14.64 -10.42
CA GLN A 132 17.90 15.95 -10.56
C GLN A 132 18.27 16.64 -11.86
N GLY A 133 19.57 16.66 -12.22
CA GLY A 133 20.07 17.27 -13.44
C GLY A 133 19.73 16.52 -14.74
N TRP A 134 19.07 15.35 -14.66
CA TRP A 134 18.62 14.58 -15.83
C TRP A 134 17.17 14.84 -16.18
N LEU A 135 16.43 15.43 -15.24
CA LEU A 135 15.00 15.69 -15.37
C LEU A 135 14.77 17.11 -15.87
N HIS A 136 13.85 17.27 -16.81
CA HIS A 136 13.43 18.57 -17.32
C HIS A 136 11.92 18.55 -17.50
N VAL A 137 11.24 19.55 -16.98
CA VAL A 137 9.82 19.80 -17.25
C VAL A 137 9.68 20.88 -18.31
N ASP A 138 8.67 20.79 -19.17
CA ASP A 138 8.48 21.73 -20.26
C ASP A 138 8.11 23.14 -19.76
N SER A 139 7.56 23.23 -18.55
CA SER A 139 7.21 24.51 -17.92
C SER A 139 7.30 24.39 -16.40
N ASP A 140 7.91 25.38 -15.77
CA ASP A 140 8.03 25.46 -14.29
C ASP A 140 6.71 25.87 -13.63
N SER A 141 5.74 26.33 -14.40
CA SER A 141 4.41 26.73 -13.91
C SER A 141 3.36 26.49 -14.98
N VAL A 142 2.23 25.89 -14.57
CA VAL A 142 1.13 25.58 -15.46
C VAL A 142 -0.19 26.08 -14.87
N GLN A 143 -1.07 26.57 -15.73
CA GLN A 143 -2.41 27.01 -15.31
C GLN A 143 -3.46 25.99 -15.78
N ILE A 144 -4.31 25.54 -14.86
CA ILE A 144 -5.33 24.53 -15.12
C ILE A 144 -6.70 25.15 -14.84
N GLY A 145 -7.56 25.18 -15.85
CA GLY A 145 -8.94 25.69 -15.72
C GLY A 145 -9.77 24.90 -14.70
N PRO A 146 -10.95 25.43 -14.32
CA PRO A 146 -11.87 24.73 -13.43
C PRO A 146 -12.17 23.32 -13.97
N TYR A 147 -12.09 22.30 -13.08
CA TYR A 147 -12.31 20.88 -13.42
C TYR A 147 -11.48 20.40 -14.63
N GLY A 148 -10.41 21.16 -14.95
CA GLY A 148 -9.54 20.87 -16.08
C GLY A 148 -8.50 19.81 -15.75
N ARG A 149 -7.96 19.20 -16.80
CA ARG A 149 -6.88 18.21 -16.75
C ARG A 149 -5.76 18.63 -17.68
N LEU A 150 -4.53 18.54 -17.22
CA LEU A 150 -3.34 18.86 -17.99
C LEU A 150 -2.34 17.71 -17.91
N THR A 151 -1.76 17.37 -19.07
CA THR A 151 -0.62 16.43 -19.14
C THR A 151 0.65 17.22 -19.27
N VAL A 152 1.59 17.03 -18.35
CA VAL A 152 2.92 17.59 -18.34
C VAL A 152 3.91 16.51 -18.75
N ARG A 153 4.71 16.76 -19.78
CA ARG A 153 5.79 15.86 -20.19
C ARG A 153 7.05 16.14 -19.39
N VAL A 154 7.67 15.08 -18.93
CA VAL A 154 8.95 15.13 -18.22
C VAL A 154 10.01 14.51 -19.12
N ARG A 155 10.97 15.29 -19.58
CA ARG A 155 12.10 14.74 -20.33
C ARG A 155 13.13 14.21 -19.35
N VAL A 156 13.55 12.99 -19.56
CA VAL A 156 14.59 12.30 -18.79
C VAL A 156 15.78 12.05 -19.71
N ASP A 157 16.93 12.67 -19.44
CA ASP A 157 18.17 12.51 -20.21
C ASP A 157 19.19 11.71 -19.39
N VAL A 158 19.27 10.38 -19.59
CA VAL A 158 20.25 9.55 -18.88
C VAL A 158 21.64 9.76 -19.49
N PRO A 159 22.66 10.20 -18.73
CA PRO A 159 23.99 10.37 -19.27
C PRO A 159 24.64 9.04 -19.67
N PRO A 160 25.51 9.02 -20.69
CA PRO A 160 26.28 7.83 -21.04
C PRO A 160 27.25 7.44 -19.91
N GLY A 161 27.55 6.15 -19.80
CA GLY A 161 28.49 5.61 -18.80
C GLY A 161 27.98 5.56 -17.35
N LYS A 162 26.75 5.96 -17.08
CA LYS A 162 26.10 5.80 -15.77
C LYS A 162 25.55 4.37 -15.61
N ARG A 163 25.41 3.93 -14.37
CA ARG A 163 24.83 2.63 -13.98
C ARG A 163 24.30 2.71 -12.56
N GLY A 164 23.38 1.80 -12.19
CA GLY A 164 22.81 1.74 -10.84
C GLY A 164 21.54 2.58 -10.71
N TYR A 165 21.18 2.96 -9.50
CA TYR A 165 19.92 3.61 -9.17
C TYR A 165 20.13 5.08 -8.83
N TYR A 166 19.30 5.91 -9.39
CA TYR A 166 19.29 7.36 -9.20
C TYR A 166 17.91 7.82 -8.79
N SER A 167 17.85 8.82 -7.92
CA SER A 167 16.58 9.35 -7.41
C SER A 167 16.54 10.87 -7.44
N ALA A 168 15.36 11.40 -7.69
CA ALA A 168 14.98 12.79 -7.54
C ALA A 168 13.47 12.85 -7.37
N ALA A 169 12.88 14.03 -7.26
CA ALA A 169 11.43 14.17 -7.30
C ALA A 169 11.01 15.41 -8.09
N ILE A 170 9.76 15.37 -8.52
CA ILE A 170 9.05 16.54 -9.01
C ILE A 170 8.10 16.98 -7.92
N LEU A 171 8.25 18.21 -7.48
CA LEU A 171 7.40 18.85 -6.49
C LEU A 171 6.38 19.70 -7.23
N ALA A 172 5.10 19.34 -7.14
CA ALA A 172 3.98 20.11 -7.68
C ALA A 172 3.29 20.86 -6.56
N SER A 173 3.34 22.19 -6.57
CA SER A 173 2.79 23.05 -5.52
C SER A 173 1.73 24.00 -6.07
N SER A 174 0.66 24.19 -5.31
CA SER A 174 -0.39 25.15 -5.64
C SER A 174 -0.82 25.95 -4.43
N LEU A 175 -0.90 27.26 -4.60
CA LEU A 175 -1.41 28.16 -3.58
C LEU A 175 -2.94 28.11 -3.59
N LEU A 176 -3.52 27.74 -2.45
CA LEU A 176 -4.95 27.79 -2.24
C LEU A 176 -5.32 29.21 -1.80
N ALA A 177 -6.11 29.91 -2.62
CA ALA A 177 -6.63 31.22 -2.22
C ALA A 177 -7.48 31.09 -0.95
N PRO A 178 -7.36 32.03 0.00
CA PRO A 178 -8.21 32.04 1.19
C PRO A 178 -9.68 32.14 0.77
N GLY A 179 -10.48 31.13 1.10
CA GLY A 179 -11.92 31.15 0.88
C GLY A 179 -12.59 32.12 1.82
N GLY A 180 -13.09 33.25 1.32
CA GLY A 180 -14.09 34.14 1.92
C GLY A 180 -13.80 34.70 3.31
N SER A 181 -13.80 36.02 3.41
CA SER A 181 -13.93 36.91 4.58
C SER A 181 -13.49 36.39 5.97
N GLY A 182 -12.26 36.70 6.37
CA GLY A 182 -11.89 36.81 7.78
C GLY A 182 -10.61 36.16 8.25
N PHE A 183 -10.01 35.18 7.55
CA PHE A 183 -8.73 34.61 7.92
C PHE A 183 -7.77 34.61 6.73
N SER A 184 -6.66 35.31 6.86
CA SER A 184 -5.61 35.45 5.84
C SER A 184 -4.55 34.34 5.97
N THR A 185 -4.93 33.08 6.09
CA THR A 185 -3.96 31.98 6.06
C THR A 185 -3.95 31.42 4.65
N ALA A 186 -2.82 31.60 3.93
CA ALA A 186 -2.58 30.94 2.67
C ALA A 186 -2.15 29.50 2.93
N VAL A 187 -2.83 28.54 2.31
CA VAL A 187 -2.47 27.13 2.37
C VAL A 187 -1.80 26.76 1.06
N VAL A 188 -0.57 26.24 1.13
CA VAL A 188 0.12 25.65 -0.04
C VAL A 188 -0.11 24.16 0.01
N LEU A 189 -0.67 23.62 -1.08
CA LEU A 189 -0.80 22.18 -1.27
C LEU A 189 0.37 21.71 -2.13
N GLU A 190 1.15 20.76 -1.62
CA GLU A 190 2.32 20.22 -2.32
C GLU A 190 2.20 18.71 -2.51
N PHE A 191 2.51 18.24 -3.72
CA PHE A 191 2.63 16.82 -4.07
C PHE A 191 4.07 16.53 -4.46
N LEU A 192 4.69 15.62 -3.73
CA LEU A 192 6.02 15.09 -4.05
C LEU A 192 5.87 13.82 -4.89
N ILE A 193 6.41 13.84 -6.10
CA ILE A 193 6.38 12.72 -7.04
C ILE A 193 7.79 12.16 -7.15
N PRO A 194 8.14 11.10 -6.41
CA PRO A 194 9.45 10.45 -6.51
C PRO A 194 9.69 9.90 -7.91
N VAL A 195 10.88 10.13 -8.43
CA VAL A 195 11.39 9.61 -9.71
C VAL A 195 12.58 8.73 -9.40
N ILE A 196 12.44 7.43 -9.67
CA ILE A 196 13.48 6.43 -9.46
C ILE A 196 13.91 5.90 -10.82
N ILE A 197 15.19 6.06 -11.16
CA ILE A 197 15.73 5.61 -12.44
C ILE A 197 16.77 4.52 -12.19
N GLU A 198 16.47 3.32 -12.65
CA GLU A 198 17.45 2.26 -12.81
C GLU A 198 18.16 2.44 -14.16
N VAL A 199 19.45 2.70 -14.13
CA VAL A 199 20.24 2.71 -15.35
C VAL A 199 20.75 1.30 -15.61
N GLN A 200 20.25 0.71 -16.71
CA GLN A 200 20.54 -0.67 -17.10
C GLN A 200 22.06 -0.92 -17.22
N GLY A 201 22.48 -2.09 -16.78
CA GLY A 201 23.88 -2.49 -16.80
C GLY A 201 24.08 -3.78 -16.01
N ARG A 202 25.31 -4.03 -15.55
CA ARG A 202 25.57 -5.17 -14.66
C ARG A 202 24.78 -4.96 -13.36
N PRO A 203 23.89 -5.89 -12.98
CA PRO A 203 23.11 -5.77 -11.76
C PRO A 203 24.00 -5.61 -10.53
N GLU A 204 23.68 -4.64 -9.69
CA GLU A 204 24.26 -4.55 -8.35
C GLU A 204 23.48 -5.46 -7.40
N PRO A 205 24.15 -6.20 -6.51
CA PRO A 205 23.45 -7.07 -5.58
C PRO A 205 22.63 -6.24 -4.59
N SER A 206 21.37 -6.61 -4.40
CA SER A 206 20.55 -6.11 -3.30
C SER A 206 21.14 -6.59 -1.97
N ASN A 207 21.30 -5.70 -1.01
CA ASN A 207 21.79 -6.02 0.33
C ASN A 207 20.91 -5.36 1.39
N ILE A 208 19.68 -5.85 1.49
CA ILE A 208 18.69 -5.37 2.45
C ILE A 208 18.61 -6.36 3.59
N LYS A 209 18.69 -5.85 4.82
CA LYS A 209 18.65 -6.64 6.04
C LYS A 209 17.54 -6.16 6.95
N LEU A 210 16.85 -7.09 7.56
CA LEU A 210 16.01 -6.87 8.71
C LEU A 210 16.94 -6.93 9.93
N THR A 211 17.09 -5.81 10.64
CA THR A 211 18.12 -5.64 11.70
C THR A 211 17.55 -5.80 13.08
N ASP A 212 16.31 -5.36 13.32
CA ASP A 212 15.65 -5.52 14.62
C ASP A 212 14.12 -5.54 14.50
N VAL A 213 13.47 -6.02 15.56
CA VAL A 213 12.03 -5.97 15.78
C VAL A 213 11.73 -5.68 17.23
N GLY A 214 10.62 -5.00 17.51
CA GLY A 214 10.27 -4.64 18.89
C GLY A 214 8.81 -4.30 19.09
N LEU A 215 8.46 -4.02 20.34
CA LEU A 215 7.20 -3.43 20.75
C LEU A 215 7.45 -2.12 21.47
N GLN A 216 6.61 -1.13 21.21
CA GLN A 216 6.65 0.17 21.87
C GLN A 216 5.27 0.50 22.44
N PHE A 217 5.18 0.90 23.70
CA PHE A 217 3.95 1.37 24.28
C PHE A 217 3.82 2.89 24.10
N ARG A 218 2.77 3.31 23.41
CA ARG A 218 2.42 4.72 23.28
C ARG A 218 1.40 5.09 24.34
N HIS A 219 1.79 5.97 25.26
CA HIS A 219 0.89 6.52 26.26
C HIS A 219 -0.23 7.34 25.62
N ARG A 220 -1.33 7.50 26.35
CA ARG A 220 -2.44 8.37 25.93
C ARG A 220 -1.95 9.80 25.72
N THR A 221 -2.29 10.38 24.59
CA THR A 221 -2.15 11.82 24.32
C THR A 221 -3.55 12.44 24.19
N VAL A 222 -3.62 13.78 24.06
CA VAL A 222 -4.90 14.49 23.88
C VAL A 222 -5.67 13.94 22.68
N ASP A 223 -4.96 13.60 21.59
CA ASP A 223 -5.56 13.23 20.30
C ASP A 223 -5.55 11.71 20.02
N LYS A 224 -4.83 10.92 20.83
CA LYS A 224 -4.66 9.49 20.56
C LYS A 224 -4.81 8.64 21.81
N PRO A 225 -5.59 7.55 21.76
CA PRO A 225 -5.66 6.59 22.84
C PRO A 225 -4.31 5.88 23.04
N PRO A 226 -4.11 5.23 24.19
CA PRO A 226 -2.94 4.38 24.39
C PRO A 226 -2.96 3.23 23.39
N ALA A 227 -1.79 2.87 22.88
CA ALA A 227 -1.64 1.80 21.90
C ALA A 227 -0.29 1.11 22.05
N THR A 228 -0.22 -0.14 21.62
CA THR A 228 1.04 -0.85 21.41
C THR A 228 1.38 -0.81 19.93
N LEU A 229 2.61 -0.44 19.61
CA LEU A 229 3.13 -0.41 18.25
C LEU A 229 4.13 -1.54 18.11
N VAL A 230 4.08 -2.28 17.00
CA VAL A 230 5.11 -3.23 16.60
C VAL A 230 6.05 -2.53 15.63
N SER A 231 7.35 -2.62 15.90
CA SER A 231 8.41 -2.04 15.06
C SER A 231 9.16 -3.10 14.28
N VAL A 232 9.59 -2.72 13.08
CA VAL A 232 10.48 -3.51 12.22
C VAL A 232 11.54 -2.56 11.67
N ASP A 233 12.81 -2.88 11.95
CA ASP A 233 13.97 -2.11 11.51
C ASP A 233 14.62 -2.78 10.30
N ILE A 234 14.76 -2.01 9.21
CA ILE A 234 15.26 -2.49 7.92
C ILE A 234 16.35 -1.56 7.44
N GLU A 235 17.48 -2.12 7.02
CA GLU A 235 18.62 -1.37 6.50
C GLU A 235 18.92 -1.78 5.06
N ASN A 236 19.13 -0.80 4.19
CA ASN A 236 19.65 -1.01 2.85
C ASN A 236 21.14 -0.69 2.77
N LEU A 237 21.95 -1.72 2.91
CA LEU A 237 23.41 -1.64 2.78
C LEU A 237 23.91 -1.68 1.34
N GLY A 238 23.02 -2.01 0.39
CA GLY A 238 23.33 -2.11 -1.04
C GLY A 238 23.35 -0.78 -1.78
N GLY A 239 23.61 -0.86 -3.07
CA GLY A 239 23.54 0.27 -4.01
C GLY A 239 22.25 0.31 -4.85
N THR A 240 21.27 -0.57 -4.55
CA THR A 240 20.04 -0.71 -5.30
C THR A 240 18.84 -0.15 -4.54
N TYR A 241 17.93 0.50 -5.25
CA TYR A 241 16.58 0.71 -4.75
C TYR A 241 15.81 -0.61 -4.77
N SER A 242 15.00 -0.88 -3.77
CA SER A 242 14.17 -2.09 -3.71
C SER A 242 12.79 -1.80 -3.13
N ARG A 243 11.80 -2.57 -3.57
CA ARG A 243 10.44 -2.53 -3.01
C ARG A 243 10.33 -3.52 -1.86
N LEU A 244 9.73 -3.09 -0.78
CA LEU A 244 9.60 -3.86 0.45
C LEU A 244 8.14 -4.09 0.81
N THR A 245 7.84 -5.31 1.24
CA THR A 245 6.63 -5.63 1.99
C THR A 245 7.05 -6.35 3.26
N ALA A 246 6.71 -5.79 4.41
CA ALA A 246 7.03 -6.39 5.70
C ALA A 246 5.77 -6.90 6.39
N MET A 247 5.94 -7.93 7.20
CA MET A 247 4.90 -8.51 8.03
C MET A 247 5.49 -8.85 9.40
N ALA A 248 4.80 -8.50 10.47
CA ALA A 248 5.19 -8.86 11.82
C ALA A 248 4.10 -9.67 12.53
N ARG A 249 4.53 -10.70 13.26
CA ARG A 249 3.69 -11.52 14.16
C ARG A 249 4.09 -11.26 15.59
N VAL A 250 3.14 -10.90 16.40
CA VAL A 250 3.35 -10.67 17.84
C VAL A 250 2.81 -11.86 18.62
N TRP A 251 3.66 -12.47 19.41
CA TRP A 251 3.35 -13.59 20.28
C TRP A 251 3.50 -13.18 21.74
N SER A 252 2.66 -13.67 22.62
CA SER A 252 2.80 -13.53 24.06
C SER A 252 2.95 -14.89 24.72
N GLN A 253 3.77 -14.96 25.76
CA GLN A 253 3.91 -16.17 26.58
C GLN A 253 2.76 -16.25 27.58
N LEU A 254 1.81 -17.15 27.34
CA LEU A 254 0.63 -17.37 28.18
C LEU A 254 0.64 -18.81 28.69
N GLY A 255 0.69 -18.99 30.01
CA GLY A 255 0.73 -20.32 30.64
C GLY A 255 1.94 -21.17 30.19
N GLY A 256 3.08 -20.56 29.94
CA GLY A 256 4.31 -21.23 29.48
C GLY A 256 4.38 -21.54 27.98
N HIS A 257 3.34 -21.19 27.21
CA HIS A 257 3.28 -21.43 25.76
C HIS A 257 3.18 -20.12 24.98
N TRP A 258 3.83 -20.06 23.80
CA TRP A 258 3.72 -18.95 22.88
C TRP A 258 2.35 -18.98 22.18
N ARG A 259 1.58 -17.90 22.30
CA ARG A 259 0.31 -17.71 21.61
C ARG A 259 0.39 -16.50 20.70
N LEU A 260 -0.04 -16.67 19.45
CA LEU A 260 -0.14 -15.56 18.51
C LEU A 260 -1.22 -14.57 18.98
N ILE A 261 -0.82 -13.31 19.09
CA ILE A 261 -1.72 -12.22 19.51
C ILE A 261 -2.26 -11.49 18.29
N THR A 262 -1.38 -11.14 17.36
CA THR A 262 -1.76 -10.44 16.14
C THR A 262 -0.72 -10.63 15.04
N GLU A 263 -1.15 -10.44 13.81
CA GLU A 263 -0.31 -10.34 12.64
C GLU A 263 -0.57 -8.98 11.97
N LYS A 264 0.48 -8.23 11.66
CA LYS A 264 0.41 -6.92 11.02
C LYS A 264 1.19 -6.90 9.72
N GLU A 265 0.55 -6.40 8.67
CA GLU A 265 1.20 -6.08 7.41
C GLU A 265 1.51 -4.59 7.39
N TYR A 266 2.73 -4.28 6.93
CA TYR A 266 3.11 -2.91 6.65
C TYR A 266 2.77 -2.59 5.20
N PRO A 267 2.39 -1.34 4.90
CA PRO A 267 2.22 -0.90 3.52
C PRO A 267 3.47 -1.18 2.70
N GLU A 268 3.28 -1.51 1.41
CA GLU A 268 4.41 -1.61 0.50
C GLU A 268 5.14 -0.27 0.44
N THR A 269 6.44 -0.29 0.66
CA THR A 269 7.30 0.89 0.57
C THR A 269 8.53 0.58 -0.28
N GLY A 270 9.21 1.63 -0.76
CA GLY A 270 10.52 1.48 -1.35
C GLY A 270 11.60 1.85 -0.35
N ILE A 271 12.81 1.37 -0.54
CA ILE A 271 13.97 1.77 0.25
C ILE A 271 15.13 2.17 -0.67
N LEU A 272 15.60 3.41 -0.50
CA LEU A 272 16.78 3.91 -1.21
C LEU A 272 18.08 3.32 -0.62
N PRO A 273 19.17 3.31 -1.40
CA PRO A 273 20.50 2.94 -0.89
C PRO A 273 20.91 3.76 0.33
N GLY A 274 21.41 3.09 1.37
CA GLY A 274 21.92 3.71 2.60
C GLY A 274 20.83 4.17 3.59
N ILE A 275 19.56 3.89 3.33
CA ILE A 275 18.45 4.25 4.22
C ILE A 275 18.21 3.16 5.25
N ASN A 276 17.90 3.61 6.48
CA ASN A 276 17.42 2.78 7.57
C ASN A 276 15.97 3.13 7.85
N LEU A 277 15.09 2.15 7.72
CA LEU A 277 13.67 2.29 8.00
C LEU A 277 13.35 1.74 9.39
N HIS A 278 12.52 2.47 10.13
CA HIS A 278 11.90 2.06 11.38
C HIS A 278 10.39 2.05 11.18
N LEU A 279 9.86 0.95 10.66
CA LEU A 279 8.44 0.85 10.33
C LEU A 279 7.63 0.53 11.58
N LEU A 280 6.54 1.26 11.79
CA LEU A 280 5.65 1.12 12.93
C LEU A 280 4.25 0.73 12.47
N ALA A 281 3.64 -0.27 13.11
CA ALA A 281 2.25 -0.64 12.93
C ALA A 281 1.52 -0.71 14.28
N ASP A 282 0.29 -0.18 14.35
CA ASP A 282 -0.53 -0.27 15.55
C ASP A 282 -1.06 -1.70 15.73
N VAL A 283 -0.82 -2.29 16.90
CA VAL A 283 -1.35 -3.61 17.28
C VAL A 283 -2.88 -3.59 17.42
N GLU A 284 -3.48 -2.36 17.38
CA GLU A 284 -4.93 -2.09 17.55
C GLU A 284 -5.46 -2.38 18.94
N ARG A 285 -4.59 -2.72 19.87
CA ARG A 285 -4.89 -2.87 21.29
C ARG A 285 -3.65 -2.57 22.12
N PRO A 286 -3.80 -2.01 23.31
CA PRO A 286 -2.69 -1.97 24.26
C PRO A 286 -2.42 -3.38 24.79
N LEU A 287 -1.14 -3.72 24.97
CA LEU A 287 -0.71 -4.99 25.53
C LEU A 287 -0.21 -4.78 26.97
N PRO A 288 -0.45 -5.72 27.91
CA PRO A 288 0.12 -5.66 29.26
C PRO A 288 1.63 -5.90 29.24
N SER A 289 2.29 -5.61 30.37
CA SER A 289 3.68 -6.00 30.56
C SER A 289 3.82 -7.52 30.61
N GLY A 290 4.90 -8.06 30.02
CA GLY A 290 5.12 -9.49 29.95
C GLY A 290 6.22 -9.92 29.00
N GLN A 291 6.31 -11.23 28.78
CA GLN A 291 7.24 -11.82 27.81
C GLN A 291 6.57 -11.93 26.44
N TYR A 292 7.23 -11.35 25.44
CA TYR A 292 6.76 -11.31 24.07
C TYR A 292 7.82 -11.82 23.11
N LYS A 293 7.35 -12.32 21.98
CA LYS A 293 8.18 -12.67 20.83
C LYS A 293 7.60 -11.96 19.62
N VAL A 294 8.44 -11.30 18.85
CA VAL A 294 8.09 -10.72 17.56
C VAL A 294 8.84 -11.47 16.46
N GLU A 295 8.09 -11.97 15.50
CA GLU A 295 8.62 -12.58 14.28
C GLU A 295 8.32 -11.66 13.12
N ALA A 296 9.33 -11.29 12.32
CA ALA A 296 9.14 -10.49 11.13
C ALA A 296 9.61 -11.21 9.88
N LEU A 297 8.87 -10.99 8.82
CA LEU A 297 9.13 -11.49 7.49
C LEU A 297 9.17 -10.33 6.52
N LEU A 298 10.25 -10.26 5.74
CA LEU A 298 10.43 -9.23 4.72
C LEU A 298 10.41 -9.86 3.33
N TYR A 299 9.69 -9.23 2.41
CA TYR A 299 9.78 -9.50 0.99
C TYR A 299 10.49 -8.32 0.32
N VAL A 300 11.60 -8.60 -0.34
CA VAL A 300 12.41 -7.63 -1.08
C VAL A 300 12.24 -7.92 -2.56
N ASP A 301 11.69 -7.00 -3.33
CA ASP A 301 11.38 -7.19 -4.76
C ASP A 301 10.63 -8.52 -5.04
N GLY A 302 9.71 -8.87 -4.13
CA GLY A 302 8.93 -10.11 -4.19
C GLY A 302 9.66 -11.36 -3.67
N ARG A 303 10.94 -11.27 -3.30
CA ARG A 303 11.71 -12.37 -2.73
C ARG A 303 11.61 -12.38 -1.22
N ARG A 304 11.29 -13.53 -0.65
CA ARG A 304 11.19 -13.71 0.80
C ARG A 304 12.58 -13.74 1.45
N SER A 305 12.76 -12.94 2.50
CA SER A 305 13.95 -13.01 3.37
C SER A 305 13.82 -14.15 4.40
N PRO A 306 14.91 -14.54 5.06
CA PRO A 306 14.85 -15.37 6.26
C PRO A 306 13.93 -14.75 7.32
N LEU A 307 13.25 -15.60 8.09
CA LEU A 307 12.44 -15.17 9.23
C LEU A 307 13.36 -14.59 10.30
N PHE A 308 13.06 -13.37 10.76
CA PHE A 308 13.73 -12.77 11.91
C PHE A 308 12.84 -12.94 13.14
N SER A 309 13.40 -13.33 14.28
CA SER A 309 12.65 -13.55 15.51
C SER A 309 13.43 -13.03 16.70
N LYS A 310 12.75 -12.31 17.60
CA LYS A 310 13.35 -11.78 18.84
C LYS A 310 12.35 -11.94 19.98
N GLU A 311 12.86 -12.44 21.12
CA GLU A 311 12.13 -12.56 22.38
C GLU A 311 12.63 -11.49 23.35
N PHE A 312 11.71 -10.86 24.08
CA PHE A 312 12.05 -9.80 25.04
C PHE A 312 10.95 -9.57 26.07
N ALA A 313 11.34 -8.99 27.20
CA ALA A 313 10.42 -8.44 28.17
C ALA A 313 9.90 -7.08 27.66
N PHE A 314 8.60 -6.89 27.66
CA PHE A 314 7.94 -5.65 27.24
C PHE A 314 7.24 -5.00 28.42
N GLU A 315 7.44 -3.70 28.59
CA GLU A 315 6.70 -2.87 29.52
C GLU A 315 5.53 -2.22 28.81
N GLY A 316 4.34 -2.77 29.06
CA GLY A 316 3.11 -2.36 28.39
C GLY A 316 2.17 -1.54 29.27
N ASP A 317 0.87 -1.60 28.98
CA ASP A 317 -0.16 -0.90 29.73
C ASP A 317 -0.36 -1.56 31.11
N GLN A 318 0.07 -0.89 32.16
CA GLN A 318 -0.05 -1.38 33.55
C GLN A 318 -1.48 -1.52 34.04
N ARG A 319 -2.46 -0.93 33.33
CA ARG A 319 -3.90 -1.05 33.66
C ARG A 319 -4.48 -2.39 33.22
N ILE A 320 -3.76 -3.12 32.36
CA ILE A 320 -4.17 -4.41 31.84
C ILE A 320 -3.42 -5.49 32.60
N SER A 321 -4.13 -6.26 33.42
CA SER A 321 -3.53 -7.34 34.21
C SER A 321 -3.52 -8.69 33.49
N ILE A 322 -4.47 -8.92 32.56
CA ILE A 322 -4.62 -10.17 31.82
C ILE A 322 -4.77 -9.86 30.33
N LEU A 323 -4.05 -10.58 29.49
CA LEU A 323 -4.20 -10.51 28.05
C LEU A 323 -5.19 -11.58 27.59
N HIS A 324 -6.31 -11.14 27.04
CA HIS A 324 -7.22 -12.02 26.31
C HIS A 324 -6.71 -12.23 24.87
N GLY A 325 -6.74 -13.47 24.40
CA GLY A 325 -6.53 -13.78 22.98
C GLY A 325 -7.65 -13.23 22.10
N ASP A 326 -7.52 -13.33 20.79
CA ASP A 326 -8.61 -12.97 19.87
C ASP A 326 -9.79 -13.91 20.04
N ALA A 327 -10.99 -13.36 19.99
CA ALA A 327 -12.20 -14.17 19.93
C ALA A 327 -12.25 -14.92 18.58
N ALA A 328 -12.64 -16.17 18.62
CA ALA A 328 -12.81 -17.00 17.43
C ALA A 328 -14.11 -16.61 16.70
N ILE A 329 -14.09 -15.47 16.02
CA ILE A 329 -15.25 -14.99 15.25
C ILE A 329 -15.16 -15.49 13.82
N ASP A 330 -16.20 -16.15 13.36
CA ASP A 330 -16.36 -16.57 11.97
C ASP A 330 -17.57 -15.93 11.31
N LEU A 331 -17.49 -15.70 10.01
CA LEU A 331 -18.52 -15.06 9.20
C LEU A 331 -18.97 -15.99 8.09
N ASP A 332 -20.28 -16.11 7.89
CA ASP A 332 -20.86 -16.94 6.85
C ASP A 332 -22.08 -16.24 6.18
N PRO A 333 -21.99 -15.92 4.88
CA PRO A 333 -20.80 -16.00 4.03
C PRO A 333 -19.79 -14.87 4.32
N ARG A 334 -18.52 -15.06 3.96
CA ARG A 334 -17.49 -13.99 4.00
C ARG A 334 -17.59 -13.01 2.86
N GLU A 335 -18.32 -13.36 1.82
CA GLU A 335 -18.61 -12.52 0.65
C GLU A 335 -20.12 -12.52 0.43
N VAL A 336 -20.73 -11.35 0.53
CA VAL A 336 -22.17 -11.15 0.33
C VAL A 336 -22.39 -10.51 -1.01
N LEU A 337 -23.10 -11.20 -1.91
CA LEU A 337 -23.50 -10.69 -3.22
C LEU A 337 -24.94 -10.24 -3.18
N ILE A 338 -25.22 -8.98 -3.52
CA ILE A 338 -26.57 -8.42 -3.63
C ILE A 338 -26.78 -7.95 -5.05
N GLU A 339 -27.67 -8.63 -5.77
CA GLU A 339 -28.08 -8.21 -7.11
C GLU A 339 -29.25 -7.22 -7.03
N ALA A 340 -29.09 -6.04 -7.58
CA ALA A 340 -30.10 -4.99 -7.58
C ALA A 340 -30.24 -4.35 -8.96
N ILE A 341 -31.35 -3.63 -9.16
CA ILE A 341 -31.53 -2.70 -10.27
C ILE A 341 -31.55 -1.27 -9.71
N PRO A 342 -31.19 -0.25 -10.49
CA PRO A 342 -31.23 1.14 -10.05
C PRO A 342 -32.57 1.53 -9.46
N GLY A 343 -32.56 2.13 -8.27
CA GLY A 343 -33.74 2.54 -7.51
C GLY A 343 -34.40 1.44 -6.66
N ALA A 344 -33.90 0.21 -6.70
CA ALA A 344 -34.46 -0.89 -5.91
C ALA A 344 -33.76 -1.03 -4.55
N THR A 345 -34.54 -1.47 -3.58
CA THR A 345 -34.02 -1.93 -2.30
C THR A 345 -33.97 -3.46 -2.28
N ARG A 346 -32.86 -4.02 -1.83
CA ARG A 346 -32.63 -5.47 -1.71
C ARG A 346 -32.07 -5.80 -0.34
N SER A 347 -32.32 -7.01 0.12
CA SER A 347 -31.81 -7.51 1.40
C SER A 347 -30.79 -8.62 1.16
N GLY A 348 -29.77 -8.62 2.00
CA GLY A 348 -28.81 -9.71 2.17
C GLY A 348 -28.80 -10.18 3.63
N ARG A 349 -28.02 -11.21 3.89
CA ARG A 349 -27.84 -11.76 5.25
C ARG A 349 -26.40 -12.21 5.42
N ILE A 350 -25.87 -12.00 6.60
CA ILE A 350 -24.61 -12.58 7.06
C ILE A 350 -24.79 -13.11 8.47
N ALA A 351 -24.22 -14.24 8.77
CA ALA A 351 -24.20 -14.78 10.13
C ALA A 351 -22.82 -14.58 10.75
N VAL A 352 -22.81 -14.17 11.99
CA VAL A 352 -21.63 -14.03 12.83
C VAL A 352 -21.69 -15.15 13.87
N PHE A 353 -20.64 -15.97 13.95
CA PHE A 353 -20.50 -17.05 14.91
C PHE A 353 -19.35 -16.75 15.87
N ASN A 354 -19.62 -16.86 17.18
CA ASN A 354 -18.58 -16.78 18.20
C ASN A 354 -18.15 -18.20 18.60
N GLY A 355 -16.98 -18.63 18.12
CA GLY A 355 -16.39 -19.92 18.48
C GLY A 355 -15.70 -19.94 19.85
N SER A 356 -15.60 -18.79 20.54
CA SER A 356 -15.05 -18.70 21.89
C SER A 356 -16.06 -19.18 22.94
N GLU A 357 -15.62 -19.42 24.17
CA GLU A 357 -16.50 -19.78 25.29
C GLU A 357 -17.19 -18.53 25.88
N GLU A 358 -16.51 -17.40 25.88
CA GLU A 358 -16.97 -16.17 26.47
C GLU A 358 -17.80 -15.33 25.50
N LYS A 359 -18.67 -14.48 26.05
CA LYS A 359 -19.41 -13.50 25.27
C LYS A 359 -18.50 -12.36 24.81
N VAL A 360 -18.83 -11.76 23.66
CA VAL A 360 -18.18 -10.57 23.14
C VAL A 360 -19.22 -9.54 22.74
N ASP A 361 -18.88 -8.26 22.85
CA ASP A 361 -19.65 -7.18 22.26
C ASP A 361 -19.16 -6.94 20.85
N VAL A 362 -20.07 -6.87 19.89
CA VAL A 362 -19.80 -6.73 18.46
C VAL A 362 -20.34 -5.38 17.99
N GLU A 363 -19.50 -4.63 17.30
CA GLU A 363 -19.86 -3.41 16.57
C GLU A 363 -19.57 -3.61 15.09
N VAL A 364 -20.57 -3.31 14.25
CA VAL A 364 -20.49 -3.47 12.79
C VAL A 364 -20.39 -2.12 12.13
N GLU A 365 -19.33 -1.94 11.34
CA GLU A 365 -19.09 -0.77 10.51
C GLU A 365 -19.13 -1.15 9.04
N VAL A 366 -19.70 -0.28 8.20
CA VAL A 366 -19.70 -0.41 6.73
C VAL A 366 -18.84 0.69 6.16
N SER A 367 -17.87 0.33 5.33
CA SER A 367 -16.94 1.29 4.73
C SER A 367 -16.49 0.84 3.35
N LEU A 368 -15.95 1.76 2.56
CA LEU A 368 -15.21 1.44 1.34
C LEU A 368 -14.05 0.47 1.64
N PRO A 369 -13.77 -0.54 0.78
CA PRO A 369 -12.59 -1.38 0.94
C PRO A 369 -11.29 -0.56 1.03
N GLU A 370 -10.44 -0.86 2.01
CA GLU A 370 -9.23 -0.06 2.32
C GLU A 370 -8.33 0.20 1.11
N HIS A 371 -8.14 -0.82 0.25
CA HIS A 371 -7.30 -0.69 -0.94
C HIS A 371 -7.88 0.26 -2.00
N MET A 372 -9.18 0.60 -1.91
CA MET A 372 -9.86 1.50 -2.85
C MET A 372 -9.83 2.96 -2.41
N VAL A 373 -9.56 3.27 -1.14
CA VAL A 373 -9.69 4.64 -0.59
C VAL A 373 -8.94 5.69 -1.42
N ASN A 374 -7.71 5.35 -1.85
CA ASN A 374 -6.86 6.24 -2.65
C ASN A 374 -6.40 5.59 -3.96
N ALA A 375 -7.05 4.49 -4.37
CA ALA A 375 -6.64 3.77 -5.57
C ALA A 375 -7.16 4.46 -6.83
N VAL A 376 -6.27 4.60 -7.80
CA VAL A 376 -6.59 5.13 -9.12
C VAL A 376 -5.85 4.32 -10.19
N TYR A 377 -6.53 4.02 -11.29
CA TYR A 377 -5.92 3.42 -12.47
C TYR A 377 -6.66 3.91 -13.73
N GLY A 378 -5.99 4.69 -14.56
CA GLY A 378 -6.63 5.32 -15.72
C GLY A 378 -7.81 6.20 -15.29
N ASN A 379 -9.00 5.86 -15.77
CA ASN A 379 -10.25 6.56 -15.43
C ASN A 379 -10.97 5.95 -14.21
N LEU A 380 -10.45 4.85 -13.65
CA LEU A 380 -11.06 4.20 -12.49
C LEU A 380 -10.56 4.84 -11.20
N ARG A 381 -11.46 5.24 -10.33
CA ARG A 381 -11.18 5.78 -9.00
C ARG A 381 -11.84 4.89 -7.96
N GLY A 382 -11.12 4.49 -6.95
CA GLY A 382 -11.65 3.62 -5.91
C GLY A 382 -12.91 4.15 -5.22
N PRO A 383 -13.00 5.45 -4.84
CA PRO A 383 -14.21 6.02 -4.24
C PRO A 383 -15.46 5.94 -5.12
N ASP A 384 -15.34 5.88 -6.45
CA ASP A 384 -16.47 5.78 -7.36
C ASP A 384 -17.19 4.41 -7.26
N PHE A 385 -16.54 3.43 -6.63
CA PHE A 385 -17.10 2.10 -6.38
C PHE A 385 -17.77 1.97 -5.01
N ASP A 386 -17.83 3.03 -4.21
CA ASP A 386 -18.38 2.98 -2.86
C ASP A 386 -19.89 2.80 -2.85
N CYS A 387 -20.37 1.86 -2.06
CA CYS A 387 -21.78 1.67 -1.76
C CYS A 387 -22.09 1.70 -0.26
N SER A 388 -21.16 2.13 0.57
CA SER A 388 -21.32 2.11 2.03
C SER A 388 -22.53 2.91 2.51
N ASP A 389 -22.81 4.06 1.90
CA ASP A 389 -23.96 4.91 2.21
C ASP A 389 -25.32 4.29 1.82
N TRP A 390 -25.33 3.30 0.92
CA TRP A 390 -26.54 2.62 0.48
C TRP A 390 -26.94 1.45 1.38
N VAL A 391 -26.03 1.09 2.28
CA VAL A 391 -26.09 -0.16 3.06
C VAL A 391 -26.40 0.12 4.51
N LYS A 392 -27.44 -0.51 5.02
CA LYS A 392 -27.78 -0.52 6.43
C LYS A 392 -27.70 -1.94 6.97
N VAL A 393 -26.97 -2.11 8.07
CA VAL A 393 -26.84 -3.41 8.75
C VAL A 393 -27.62 -3.38 10.05
N SER A 394 -28.34 -4.44 10.37
CA SER A 394 -29.11 -4.55 11.60
C SER A 394 -29.01 -5.96 12.21
N PRO A 395 -28.69 -6.05 13.51
CA PRO A 395 -28.26 -4.97 14.41
C PRO A 395 -26.83 -4.51 14.11
N GLN A 396 -26.51 -3.22 14.37
CA GLN A 396 -25.16 -2.68 14.27
C GLN A 396 -24.30 -2.93 15.52
N ARG A 397 -24.96 -3.07 16.68
CA ARG A 397 -24.30 -3.37 17.96
C ARG A 397 -25.09 -4.44 18.68
N PHE A 398 -24.40 -5.45 19.18
CA PHE A 398 -25.01 -6.56 19.90
C PHE A 398 -23.98 -7.33 20.73
N THR A 399 -24.43 -8.01 21.75
CA THR A 399 -23.62 -8.97 22.52
C THR A 399 -23.82 -10.37 21.93
N LEU A 400 -22.72 -11.02 21.55
CA LEU A 400 -22.70 -12.36 21.01
C LEU A 400 -22.14 -13.34 22.06
N HIS A 401 -23.00 -14.16 22.60
CA HIS A 401 -22.61 -15.17 23.59
C HIS A 401 -21.69 -16.23 23.00
N GLY A 402 -20.89 -16.87 23.85
CA GLY A 402 -20.02 -17.96 23.45
C GLY A 402 -20.78 -19.11 22.77
N LYS A 403 -20.18 -19.70 21.73
CA LYS A 403 -20.77 -20.78 20.92
C LYS A 403 -22.13 -20.45 20.30
N ARG A 404 -22.44 -19.17 20.12
CA ARG A 404 -23.72 -18.73 19.54
C ARG A 404 -23.51 -18.06 18.20
N ARG A 405 -24.58 -18.08 17.40
CA ARG A 405 -24.68 -17.45 16.08
C ARG A 405 -25.72 -16.34 16.12
N GLN A 406 -25.39 -15.21 15.50
CA GLN A 406 -26.29 -14.07 15.28
C GLN A 406 -26.37 -13.80 13.78
N ASN A 407 -27.61 -13.69 13.27
CA ASN A 407 -27.82 -13.26 11.89
C ASN A 407 -27.96 -11.73 11.85
N LEU A 408 -27.26 -11.12 10.92
CA LEU A 408 -27.35 -9.69 10.60
C LEU A 408 -28.11 -9.53 9.28
N GLY A 409 -29.11 -8.68 9.26
CA GLY A 409 -29.79 -8.26 8.06
C GLY A 409 -29.01 -7.12 7.39
N ILE A 410 -28.82 -7.22 6.10
CA ILE A 410 -28.20 -6.18 5.27
C ILE A 410 -29.28 -5.65 4.35
N LEU A 411 -29.56 -4.35 4.39
CA LEU A 411 -30.50 -3.67 3.49
C LEU A 411 -29.70 -2.73 2.59
N CYS A 412 -29.75 -2.97 1.28
CA CYS A 412 -29.09 -2.15 0.28
C CYS A 412 -30.12 -1.40 -0.55
N SER A 413 -30.07 -0.07 -0.56
CA SER A 413 -30.95 0.82 -1.33
C SER A 413 -30.17 1.47 -2.45
N MET A 414 -30.15 0.84 -3.62
CA MET A 414 -29.39 1.30 -4.78
C MET A 414 -29.96 2.61 -5.35
N PRO A 415 -29.17 3.66 -5.59
CA PRO A 415 -29.63 4.90 -6.20
C PRO A 415 -30.26 4.69 -7.59
N LYS A 416 -31.14 5.59 -8.01
CA LYS A 416 -31.74 5.55 -9.35
C LYS A 416 -30.80 6.04 -10.45
N THR A 417 -29.94 7.00 -10.12
CA THR A 417 -29.04 7.72 -11.04
C THR A 417 -27.69 7.91 -10.38
N GLY A 418 -26.70 8.37 -11.13
CA GLY A 418 -25.35 8.63 -10.61
C GLY A 418 -24.47 7.38 -10.48
N LEU A 419 -24.87 6.27 -11.09
CA LEU A 419 -24.10 5.04 -11.07
C LEU A 419 -23.01 5.10 -12.15
N LEU A 420 -21.76 5.21 -11.73
CA LEU A 420 -20.60 5.31 -12.64
C LEU A 420 -20.11 3.93 -13.11
N HIS A 421 -20.37 2.88 -12.32
CA HIS A 421 -19.87 1.53 -12.56
C HIS A 421 -21.01 0.49 -12.53
N PRO A 422 -20.79 -0.71 -13.08
CA PRO A 422 -21.76 -1.80 -13.03
C PRO A 422 -21.84 -2.47 -11.66
N ASN A 423 -20.76 -2.40 -10.87
CA ASN A 423 -20.68 -3.04 -9.57
C ASN A 423 -20.10 -2.06 -8.53
N PHE A 424 -20.54 -2.25 -7.28
CA PHE A 424 -20.15 -1.40 -6.15
C PHE A 424 -19.78 -2.27 -4.96
N TYR A 425 -18.92 -1.76 -4.09
CA TYR A 425 -18.29 -2.56 -3.06
C TYR A 425 -18.28 -1.85 -1.72
N ALA A 426 -18.43 -2.63 -0.65
CA ALA A 426 -18.19 -2.20 0.71
C ALA A 426 -17.53 -3.32 1.51
N THR A 427 -16.94 -2.96 2.62
CA THR A 427 -16.43 -3.89 3.64
C THR A 427 -17.28 -3.77 4.89
N LEU A 428 -17.79 -4.90 5.37
CA LEU A 428 -18.41 -5.02 6.68
C LEU A 428 -17.32 -5.37 7.67
N THR A 429 -17.00 -4.47 8.57
CA THR A 429 -15.98 -4.66 9.62
C THR A 429 -16.68 -4.92 10.94
N MET A 430 -16.52 -6.12 11.49
CA MET A 430 -16.98 -6.50 12.83
C MET A 430 -15.83 -6.30 13.80
N ARG A 431 -15.95 -5.27 14.66
CA ARG A 431 -15.03 -5.05 15.77
C ARG A 431 -15.62 -5.71 17.02
N THR A 432 -14.82 -6.53 17.68
CA THR A 432 -15.26 -7.24 18.87
C THR A 432 -14.49 -6.80 20.11
N ARG A 433 -15.18 -6.79 21.24
CA ARG A 433 -14.61 -6.47 22.55
C ARG A 433 -15.01 -7.51 23.58
N TRP A 434 -14.11 -7.83 24.48
CA TRP A 434 -14.40 -8.61 25.67
C TRP A 434 -15.24 -7.79 26.67
N PRO A 435 -15.93 -8.44 27.65
CA PRO A 435 -16.73 -7.71 28.63
C PRO A 435 -15.97 -6.69 29.47
N ASP A 436 -14.67 -6.87 29.62
CA ASP A 436 -13.77 -5.92 30.29
C ASP A 436 -13.36 -4.72 29.43
N GLY A 437 -13.84 -4.65 28.19
CA GLY A 437 -13.56 -3.58 27.23
C GLY A 437 -12.31 -3.79 26.38
N GLN A 438 -11.51 -4.85 26.62
CA GLN A 438 -10.37 -5.18 25.77
C GLN A 438 -10.83 -5.57 24.36
N THR A 439 -10.03 -5.20 23.35
CA THR A 439 -10.27 -5.64 21.97
C THR A 439 -10.16 -7.16 21.87
N ALA A 440 -11.19 -7.78 21.32
CA ALA A 440 -11.28 -9.22 21.11
C ALA A 440 -11.00 -9.61 19.64
N GLY A 441 -10.69 -8.64 18.79
CA GLY A 441 -10.32 -8.84 17.41
C GLY A 441 -11.19 -8.07 16.41
N THR A 442 -10.83 -8.20 15.13
CA THR A 442 -11.56 -7.58 14.02
C THR A 442 -11.70 -8.60 12.90
N THR A 443 -12.91 -8.80 12.42
CA THR A 443 -13.19 -9.70 11.30
C THR A 443 -13.92 -8.94 10.22
N LYS A 444 -13.59 -9.21 8.94
CA LYS A 444 -14.12 -8.47 7.79
C LYS A 444 -14.85 -9.40 6.83
N ALA A 445 -15.99 -8.93 6.30
CA ALA A 445 -16.67 -9.53 5.15
C ALA A 445 -16.75 -8.53 4.01
N ARG A 446 -16.78 -9.03 2.78
CA ARG A 446 -16.96 -8.21 1.58
C ARG A 446 -18.42 -8.15 1.20
N LEU A 447 -18.86 -6.99 0.78
CA LEU A 447 -20.16 -6.79 0.17
C LEU A 447 -19.96 -6.34 -1.27
N CYS A 448 -20.61 -7.02 -2.18
CA CYS A 448 -20.64 -6.69 -3.60
C CYS A 448 -22.10 -6.43 -4.01
N VAL A 449 -22.37 -5.23 -4.51
CA VAL A 449 -23.68 -4.84 -5.06
C VAL A 449 -23.57 -4.82 -6.58
N VAL A 450 -24.24 -5.77 -7.24
CA VAL A 450 -24.23 -5.96 -8.68
C VAL A 450 -25.44 -5.31 -9.30
N ASN A 451 -25.24 -4.41 -10.25
CA ASN A 451 -26.31 -3.84 -11.06
C ASN A 451 -26.66 -4.80 -12.20
N LYS A 452 -27.84 -5.43 -12.12
CA LYS A 452 -28.32 -6.37 -13.16
C LYS A 452 -28.45 -5.79 -14.56
N LYS A 453 -28.49 -4.47 -14.69
CA LYS A 453 -28.54 -3.78 -15.97
C LYS A 453 -27.18 -3.29 -16.44
N GLY A 454 -26.16 -3.38 -15.61
CA GLY A 454 -24.79 -2.99 -15.92
C GLY A 454 -24.02 -4.16 -16.52
N GLN A 455 -23.18 -3.88 -17.50
CA GLN A 455 -22.23 -4.84 -18.04
C GLN A 455 -20.83 -4.46 -17.56
N GLY A 456 -20.21 -5.31 -16.75
CA GLY A 456 -18.86 -5.11 -16.26
C GLY A 456 -17.80 -5.49 -17.30
N ASN A 457 -16.67 -4.81 -17.24
CA ASN A 457 -15.50 -5.09 -18.07
C ASN A 457 -14.35 -5.58 -17.19
N PRO A 458 -14.25 -6.89 -16.92
CA PRO A 458 -13.15 -7.45 -16.15
C PRO A 458 -11.84 -7.33 -16.93
N ARG A 459 -10.79 -6.86 -16.29
CA ARG A 459 -9.45 -6.76 -16.90
C ARG A 459 -8.39 -7.08 -15.86
N ILE A 460 -7.51 -8.00 -16.19
CA ILE A 460 -6.41 -8.43 -15.33
C ILE A 460 -5.08 -8.05 -15.98
N MET A 461 -4.12 -7.64 -15.18
CA MET A 461 -2.77 -7.35 -15.63
C MET A 461 -1.75 -8.05 -14.73
N ASN A 462 -0.77 -8.72 -15.32
CA ASN A 462 0.40 -9.18 -14.59
C ASN A 462 1.33 -8.00 -14.33
N GLN A 463 1.79 -7.86 -13.09
CA GLN A 463 2.71 -6.80 -12.70
C GLN A 463 4.11 -7.32 -12.43
N GLN A 464 4.23 -8.55 -11.94
CA GLN A 464 5.52 -9.10 -11.53
C GLN A 464 5.45 -10.62 -11.47
N LEU A 465 6.55 -11.27 -11.85
CA LEU A 465 6.78 -12.69 -11.68
C LEU A 465 8.19 -12.89 -11.11
N THR A 466 8.28 -13.58 -9.97
CA THR A 466 9.56 -13.83 -9.29
C THR A 466 9.69 -15.31 -8.89
N LEU A 467 10.94 -15.77 -8.86
CA LEU A 467 11.32 -17.07 -8.32
C LEU A 467 12.34 -16.88 -7.21
N SER A 468 12.19 -17.65 -6.12
CA SER A 468 13.18 -17.75 -5.05
C SER A 468 13.30 -19.17 -4.55
N GLU A 469 14.51 -19.60 -4.23
CA GLU A 469 14.72 -20.92 -3.64
C GLU A 469 14.12 -20.96 -2.23
N SER A 470 13.26 -21.94 -1.96
CA SER A 470 12.65 -22.15 -0.64
C SER A 470 13.30 -23.31 0.13
N SER A 471 13.76 -24.33 -0.59
CA SER A 471 14.53 -25.47 -0.10
C SER A 471 15.23 -26.15 -1.29
N PRO A 472 16.17 -27.07 -1.09
CA PRO A 472 16.84 -27.76 -2.18
C PRO A 472 15.83 -28.35 -3.19
N ASN A 473 15.99 -28.04 -4.46
CA ASN A 473 15.12 -28.40 -5.60
C ASN A 473 13.70 -27.82 -5.57
N HIS A 474 13.34 -26.96 -4.59
CA HIS A 474 12.02 -26.34 -4.50
C HIS A 474 12.14 -24.82 -4.59
N TYR A 475 11.35 -24.23 -5.47
CA TYR A 475 11.34 -22.80 -5.76
C TYR A 475 9.97 -22.22 -5.49
N LEU A 476 9.91 -21.17 -4.67
CA LEU A 476 8.70 -20.38 -4.50
C LEU A 476 8.53 -19.49 -5.72
N VAL A 477 7.45 -19.71 -6.45
CA VAL A 477 7.01 -18.85 -7.55
C VAL A 477 6.00 -17.87 -7.00
N THR A 478 6.23 -16.56 -7.19
CA THR A 478 5.31 -15.50 -6.80
C THR A 478 4.94 -14.67 -8.01
N ALA A 479 3.66 -14.60 -8.31
CA ALA A 479 3.12 -13.76 -9.36
C ALA A 479 2.18 -12.72 -8.77
N ARG A 480 2.37 -11.44 -9.13
CA ARG A 480 1.51 -10.32 -8.73
C ARG A 480 0.61 -9.94 -9.88
N PHE A 481 -0.69 -9.99 -9.64
CA PHE A 481 -1.70 -9.52 -10.59
C PHE A 481 -2.49 -8.35 -10.02
N SER A 482 -2.94 -7.47 -10.90
CA SER A 482 -3.87 -6.37 -10.58
C SER A 482 -5.15 -6.54 -11.37
N ASN A 483 -6.28 -6.32 -10.72
CA ASN A 483 -7.55 -6.12 -11.43
C ASN A 483 -7.66 -4.64 -11.81
N ILE A 484 -7.51 -4.36 -13.10
CA ILE A 484 -7.58 -3.02 -13.70
C ILE A 484 -8.91 -2.78 -14.43
N GLY A 485 -9.87 -3.68 -14.23
CA GLY A 485 -11.25 -3.57 -14.75
C GLY A 485 -12.19 -2.88 -13.76
N ASP A 486 -13.42 -2.65 -14.20
CA ASP A 486 -14.48 -2.01 -13.40
C ASP A 486 -15.39 -3.02 -12.68
N THR A 487 -15.05 -4.30 -12.73
CA THR A 487 -15.78 -5.39 -12.05
C THR A 487 -14.82 -6.34 -11.34
N HIS A 488 -15.36 -7.09 -10.36
CA HIS A 488 -14.60 -8.12 -9.66
C HIS A 488 -14.37 -9.35 -10.55
N VAL A 489 -13.34 -10.12 -10.19
CA VAL A 489 -12.92 -11.35 -10.86
C VAL A 489 -12.76 -12.44 -9.82
N LEU A 490 -13.26 -13.64 -10.07
CA LEU A 490 -12.91 -14.82 -9.27
C LEU A 490 -11.67 -15.47 -9.90
N PRO A 491 -10.49 -15.34 -9.28
CA PRO A 491 -9.23 -15.73 -9.91
C PRO A 491 -8.94 -17.24 -9.72
N ASP A 492 -8.50 -17.88 -10.81
CA ASP A 492 -7.82 -19.19 -10.83
C ASP A 492 -6.40 -18.98 -11.39
N CYS A 493 -5.37 -19.26 -10.60
CA CYS A 493 -3.98 -19.00 -10.97
C CYS A 493 -3.19 -20.30 -11.10
N ARG A 494 -2.58 -20.51 -12.28
CA ARG A 494 -1.84 -21.74 -12.62
C ARG A 494 -0.49 -21.39 -13.20
N ALA A 495 0.50 -22.24 -12.94
CA ALA A 495 1.81 -22.16 -13.56
C ALA A 495 2.11 -23.39 -14.41
N VAL A 496 2.83 -23.14 -15.50
CA VAL A 496 3.30 -24.16 -16.43
C VAL A 496 4.77 -23.92 -16.72
N LEU A 497 5.59 -24.96 -16.56
CA LEU A 497 6.97 -24.98 -16.99
C LEU A 497 7.06 -25.78 -18.30
N SER A 498 7.48 -25.17 -19.40
CA SER A 498 7.63 -25.79 -20.72
C SER A 498 9.03 -25.57 -21.26
N ILE A 499 9.48 -26.42 -22.19
CA ILE A 499 10.77 -26.26 -22.88
C ILE A 499 10.67 -25.06 -23.82
N VAL A 500 11.73 -24.22 -23.89
CA VAL A 500 11.71 -22.98 -24.70
C VAL A 500 11.52 -23.28 -26.19
N ASP A 501 12.17 -24.30 -26.74
CA ASP A 501 12.18 -24.63 -28.18
C ASP A 501 11.12 -25.65 -28.60
N ASP A 502 10.25 -26.07 -27.68
CA ASP A 502 9.18 -27.02 -27.97
C ASP A 502 7.97 -26.31 -28.57
N VAL A 503 7.78 -26.42 -29.88
CA VAL A 503 6.65 -25.85 -30.64
C VAL A 503 5.29 -26.35 -30.08
N ALA A 504 5.27 -27.59 -29.54
CA ALA A 504 4.08 -28.18 -28.93
C ALA A 504 3.80 -27.67 -27.52
N ASN A 505 4.71 -26.86 -26.93
CA ASN A 505 4.60 -26.32 -25.58
C ASN A 505 4.31 -27.40 -24.51
N THR A 506 4.93 -28.59 -24.65
CA THR A 506 4.69 -29.73 -23.78
C THR A 506 5.06 -29.38 -22.32
N PRO A 507 4.14 -29.44 -21.39
CA PRO A 507 4.43 -29.09 -20.01
C PRO A 507 5.36 -30.10 -19.35
N ARG A 508 6.40 -29.63 -18.69
CA ARG A 508 7.29 -30.46 -17.84
C ARG A 508 6.86 -30.43 -16.38
N ALA A 509 6.24 -29.31 -15.95
CA ALA A 509 5.59 -29.21 -14.65
C ALA A 509 4.34 -28.35 -14.75
N ARG A 510 3.33 -28.65 -13.94
CA ARG A 510 2.12 -27.83 -13.74
C ARG A 510 1.81 -27.78 -12.26
N PHE A 511 1.50 -26.60 -11.76
CA PHE A 511 1.12 -26.43 -10.35
C PHE A 511 0.18 -25.23 -10.20
N LEU A 512 -0.55 -25.21 -9.09
CA LEU A 512 -1.47 -24.13 -8.75
C LEU A 512 -0.74 -23.09 -7.90
N LEU A 513 -1.07 -21.83 -8.13
CA LEU A 513 -0.70 -20.75 -7.24
C LEU A 513 -1.94 -20.32 -6.47
N SER A 514 -1.78 -20.10 -5.17
CA SER A 514 -2.85 -19.63 -4.31
C SER A 514 -2.46 -18.32 -3.64
N SER A 515 -3.45 -17.51 -3.30
CA SER A 515 -3.25 -16.36 -2.44
C SER A 515 -3.44 -16.80 -1.00
N GLU A 516 -2.37 -16.82 -0.20
CA GLU A 516 -2.39 -17.31 1.18
C GLU A 516 -3.36 -16.55 2.08
N LYS A 517 -3.57 -15.25 1.83
CA LYS A 517 -4.31 -14.37 2.72
C LYS A 517 -5.69 -13.94 2.21
N ARG A 518 -5.93 -14.03 0.91
CA ARG A 518 -7.15 -13.54 0.27
C ARG A 518 -7.71 -14.59 -0.67
N ARG A 519 -8.67 -15.35 -0.18
CA ARG A 519 -9.50 -16.22 -1.01
C ARG A 519 -10.69 -15.43 -1.54
N GLY A 520 -11.36 -15.96 -2.59
CA GLY A 520 -12.55 -15.36 -3.18
C GLY A 520 -12.26 -14.28 -4.22
N ILE A 521 -13.26 -13.45 -4.50
CA ILE A 521 -13.23 -12.44 -5.57
C ILE A 521 -12.08 -11.45 -5.40
N MET A 522 -11.51 -11.01 -6.52
CA MET A 522 -10.52 -9.93 -6.61
C MET A 522 -11.24 -8.67 -7.08
N LEU A 523 -11.31 -7.67 -6.21
CA LEU A 523 -12.05 -6.43 -6.46
C LEU A 523 -11.31 -5.54 -7.48
N PRO A 524 -11.99 -4.56 -8.12
CA PRO A 524 -11.32 -3.53 -8.91
C PRO A 524 -10.19 -2.85 -8.13
N LEU A 525 -9.11 -2.51 -8.82
CA LEU A 525 -7.92 -1.86 -8.27
C LEU A 525 -7.17 -2.69 -7.20
N GLU A 526 -7.61 -3.92 -6.92
CA GLU A 526 -6.92 -4.82 -5.99
C GLU A 526 -5.67 -5.42 -6.66
N LYS A 527 -4.56 -5.38 -5.92
CA LYS A 527 -3.32 -6.09 -6.26
C LYS A 527 -3.23 -7.33 -5.37
N ARG A 528 -2.97 -8.49 -5.98
CA ARG A 528 -2.91 -9.75 -5.24
C ARG A 528 -1.71 -10.57 -5.66
N ASN A 529 -0.98 -11.10 -4.66
CA ASN A 529 0.10 -12.04 -4.89
C ASN A 529 -0.47 -13.46 -4.87
N PHE A 530 -0.02 -14.26 -5.81
CA PHE A 530 -0.29 -15.69 -5.91
C PHE A 530 1.03 -16.42 -5.80
N THR A 531 1.10 -17.40 -4.91
CA THR A 531 2.31 -18.17 -4.63
C THR A 531 2.08 -19.66 -4.87
N GLY A 532 3.10 -20.32 -5.36
CA GLY A 532 3.12 -21.77 -5.55
C GLY A 532 4.54 -22.29 -5.51
N VAL A 533 4.69 -23.58 -5.28
CA VAL A 533 6.00 -24.23 -5.22
C VAL A 533 6.26 -24.99 -6.51
N LEU A 534 7.36 -24.66 -7.18
CA LEU A 534 7.91 -25.40 -8.30
C LEU A 534 8.93 -26.40 -7.76
N ASP A 535 8.63 -27.70 -7.91
CA ASP A 535 9.57 -28.79 -7.66
C ASP A 535 10.33 -29.13 -8.94
N VAL A 536 11.64 -28.92 -8.95
CA VAL A 536 12.53 -29.23 -10.08
C VAL A 536 13.30 -30.53 -9.92
N SER A 537 13.05 -31.32 -8.87
CA SER A 537 13.76 -32.60 -8.61
C SER A 537 13.72 -33.56 -9.81
N ARG A 538 12.59 -33.59 -10.52
CA ARG A 538 12.35 -34.43 -11.69
C ARG A 538 12.46 -33.69 -13.03
N VAL A 539 12.77 -32.41 -13.03
CA VAL A 539 12.93 -31.61 -14.25
C VAL A 539 14.34 -31.82 -14.79
N PRO A 540 14.53 -32.27 -16.04
CA PRO A 540 15.87 -32.40 -16.63
C PRO A 540 16.60 -31.06 -16.69
N PRO A 541 17.94 -31.03 -16.68
CA PRO A 541 18.69 -29.83 -16.99
C PRO A 541 18.34 -29.31 -18.38
N GLY A 542 18.23 -27.96 -18.51
CA GLY A 542 17.85 -27.35 -19.80
C GLY A 542 17.24 -25.96 -19.65
N MET A 543 16.82 -25.42 -20.79
CA MET A 543 16.15 -24.11 -20.87
C MET A 543 14.64 -24.28 -20.88
N TYR A 544 13.97 -23.52 -20.01
CA TYR A 544 12.52 -23.61 -19.83
C TYR A 544 11.89 -22.21 -19.82
N ARG A 545 10.61 -22.18 -20.18
CA ARG A 545 9.74 -21.03 -20.01
C ARG A 545 8.78 -21.32 -18.87
N LEU A 546 8.83 -20.53 -17.83
CA LEU A 546 7.81 -20.52 -16.78
C LEU A 546 6.74 -19.51 -17.14
N THR A 547 5.51 -19.99 -17.32
CA THR A 547 4.34 -19.16 -17.59
C THR A 547 3.39 -19.28 -16.44
N VAL A 548 3.00 -18.15 -15.84
CA VAL A 548 1.94 -18.08 -14.83
C VAL A 548 0.74 -17.40 -15.45
N ILE A 549 -0.41 -18.05 -15.39
CA ILE A 549 -1.66 -17.62 -15.99
C ILE A 549 -2.69 -17.44 -14.89
N LEU A 550 -3.29 -16.27 -14.82
CA LEU A 550 -4.47 -16.02 -14.00
C LEU A 550 -5.67 -15.89 -14.92
N THR A 551 -6.70 -16.68 -14.64
CA THR A 551 -7.95 -16.71 -15.41
C THR A 551 -9.10 -16.33 -14.50
N GLY A 552 -10.03 -15.50 -14.97
CA GLY A 552 -11.29 -15.19 -14.30
C GLY A 552 -12.45 -16.05 -14.82
N GLU A 553 -13.57 -16.01 -14.12
CA GLU A 553 -14.78 -16.80 -14.46
C GLU A 553 -15.35 -16.50 -15.85
N ASN A 554 -15.21 -15.26 -16.31
CA ASN A 554 -15.80 -14.81 -17.58
C ASN A 554 -14.85 -15.01 -18.76
N GLY A 555 -13.72 -15.72 -18.56
CA GLY A 555 -12.74 -16.04 -19.59
C GLY A 555 -11.65 -14.99 -19.80
N GLU A 556 -11.67 -13.88 -19.05
CA GLU A 556 -10.55 -12.94 -19.03
C GLU A 556 -9.30 -13.63 -18.47
N SER A 557 -8.15 -13.32 -19.04
CA SER A 557 -6.89 -13.90 -18.59
C SER A 557 -5.73 -12.92 -18.72
N ALA A 558 -4.75 -13.08 -17.85
CA ALA A 558 -3.46 -12.41 -17.94
C ALA A 558 -2.35 -13.41 -17.65
N GLN A 559 -1.21 -13.21 -18.28
CA GLN A 559 -0.06 -14.09 -18.09
C GLN A 559 1.21 -13.31 -17.78
N GLY A 560 2.06 -13.90 -16.94
CA GLY A 560 3.45 -13.51 -16.74
C GLY A 560 4.36 -14.62 -17.20
N GLN A 561 5.45 -14.28 -17.87
CA GLN A 561 6.41 -15.27 -18.37
C GLN A 561 7.83 -14.89 -17.98
N THR A 562 8.65 -15.88 -17.73
CA THR A 562 10.10 -15.71 -17.55
C THR A 562 10.83 -16.95 -18.08
N ALA A 563 12.02 -16.72 -18.65
CA ALA A 563 12.90 -17.79 -19.04
C ALA A 563 13.71 -18.24 -17.82
N VAL A 564 13.84 -19.55 -17.65
CA VAL A 564 14.62 -20.15 -16.57
C VAL A 564 15.51 -21.25 -17.10
N ARG A 565 16.70 -21.37 -16.53
CA ARG A 565 17.64 -22.45 -16.80
C ARG A 565 17.70 -23.37 -15.59
N VAL A 566 17.44 -24.65 -15.78
CA VAL A 566 17.66 -25.68 -14.75
C VAL A 566 19.06 -26.26 -14.95
N VAL A 567 19.90 -26.14 -13.95
CA VAL A 567 21.28 -26.65 -13.94
C VAL A 567 21.38 -27.72 -12.87
N GLU A 568 22.01 -28.83 -13.19
CA GLU A 568 22.31 -29.89 -12.22
C GLU A 568 23.70 -29.67 -11.63
N THR A 569 23.76 -29.54 -10.31
CA THR A 569 25.01 -29.49 -9.54
C THR A 569 25.22 -30.84 -8.84
N THR A 570 26.37 -31.06 -8.25
CA THR A 570 26.69 -32.31 -7.54
C THR A 570 25.74 -32.61 -6.36
N GLU A 571 25.06 -31.61 -5.82
CA GLU A 571 24.22 -31.77 -4.64
C GLU A 571 22.72 -31.54 -4.92
N ARG A 572 22.40 -30.71 -5.92
CA ARG A 572 21.01 -30.27 -6.19
C ARG A 572 20.84 -29.70 -7.58
N LYS A 573 19.57 -29.47 -7.97
CA LYS A 573 19.23 -28.69 -9.16
C LYS A 573 19.02 -27.22 -8.78
N VAL A 574 19.62 -26.34 -9.55
CA VAL A 574 19.54 -24.89 -9.39
C VAL A 574 18.75 -24.30 -10.56
N VAL A 575 17.85 -23.36 -10.26
CA VAL A 575 17.09 -22.60 -11.27
C VAL A 575 17.66 -21.20 -11.35
N GLU A 576 18.16 -20.84 -12.50
CA GLU A 576 18.65 -19.51 -12.84
C GLU A 576 17.58 -18.79 -13.67
N VAL A 577 17.22 -17.57 -13.27
CA VAL A 577 16.33 -16.71 -14.06
C VAL A 577 17.18 -16.01 -15.12
N MET A 578 16.81 -16.20 -16.39
CA MET A 578 17.51 -15.62 -17.54
C MET A 578 16.88 -14.28 -17.91
N ASN A 579 17.70 -13.30 -18.29
CA ASN A 579 17.19 -12.08 -18.90
C ASN A 579 16.69 -12.37 -20.31
N VAL A 580 15.60 -11.74 -20.73
CA VAL A 580 14.95 -11.95 -22.03
C VAL A 580 15.90 -11.69 -23.22
N GLU A 581 16.97 -10.93 -23.04
CA GLU A 581 17.97 -10.63 -24.08
C GLU A 581 18.92 -11.82 -24.40
N GLU A 582 19.04 -12.81 -23.52
CA GLU A 582 19.89 -13.98 -23.72
C GLU A 582 19.21 -15.11 -24.50
N VAL A 583 17.90 -15.04 -24.68
CA VAL A 583 17.13 -16.00 -25.47
C VAL A 583 16.79 -15.36 -26.80
N GLY A 584 17.72 -15.48 -27.75
CA GLY A 584 17.61 -14.92 -29.09
C GLY A 584 16.26 -15.21 -29.75
N GLY A 585 15.55 -14.15 -30.09
CA GLY A 585 14.49 -14.12 -31.09
C GLY A 585 13.09 -14.54 -30.60
N ALA A 586 12.39 -13.67 -29.92
CA ALA A 586 10.93 -13.72 -29.91
C ALA A 586 10.36 -12.29 -30.00
N THR A 587 9.71 -12.06 -31.08
CA THR A 587 8.97 -10.88 -31.50
C THR A 587 8.01 -10.43 -30.39
N THR A 588 8.16 -9.22 -29.94
CA THR A 588 7.18 -8.51 -29.12
C THR A 588 5.92 -8.31 -29.95
N VAL A 589 4.85 -8.95 -29.59
CA VAL A 589 3.52 -8.61 -30.09
C VAL A 589 2.96 -7.54 -29.16
N GLU A 590 2.99 -6.31 -29.60
CA GLU A 590 2.17 -5.23 -29.06
C GLU A 590 0.70 -5.57 -29.29
N LEU A 591 -0.08 -5.55 -28.23
CA LEU A 591 -1.53 -5.41 -28.25
C LEU A 591 -1.96 -4.29 -27.30
#